data_095b3a0dd49712a7048a8a0f59c0f384
#
_entry.id   095b3a0dd49712a7048a8a0f59c0f384
#
_cell.length_a   1.000
_cell.length_b   1.000
_cell.length_c   1.000
_cell.angle_alpha   90.00
_cell.angle_beta   90.00
_cell.angle_gamma   90.00
#
_symmetry.space_group_name_H-M   'P 1'
#
loop_
_entity.id
_entity.type
_entity.pdbx_description
1 polymer ?
#
loop_
_entity_poly.entity_id
_entity_poly.type
_entity_poly.pdbx_seq_one_letter_code
_entity_poly.pdbx_strand_id
1 'polypeptide(L)'
;PVKRMIVAGIHGGYEWNTVDLAHELIEMLRQNPQMIPAGITLYILPSFNPDGYAAEFGASGRLNANGVDLNRNWDAYWSPTWSGVACWNRLPVTAGEFPFSEPETQALSAFLLVHPVDALISYHSAALGIFSGGKTDDPASQHLARTLSAVSGYAYPPIDYGCEYTGQFIDWAILQGSAAVTIELTNHTDTDY
;
A
#
# COMPACT_ATOMS: atom_id res chain seq x y z
N PRO A 1 -11.46 -20.68 -3.49
CA PRO A 1 -10.79 -19.80 -4.45
C PRO A 1 -9.61 -19.12 -3.81
N VAL A 2 -8.53 -18.94 -4.56
CA VAL A 2 -7.40 -18.11 -4.16
C VAL A 2 -7.87 -16.66 -4.13
N LYS A 3 -7.58 -15.94 -3.05
CA LYS A 3 -7.98 -14.56 -2.88
C LYS A 3 -6.79 -13.62 -3.01
N ARG A 4 -6.96 -12.56 -3.76
CA ARG A 4 -5.94 -11.53 -3.96
C ARG A 4 -6.54 -10.16 -3.74
N MET A 5 -5.71 -9.22 -3.31
CA MET A 5 -6.16 -7.85 -3.10
C MET A 5 -5.18 -6.84 -3.68
N ILE A 6 -5.74 -5.77 -4.24
CA ILE A 6 -5.04 -4.56 -4.63
C ILE A 6 -5.61 -3.41 -3.79
N VAL A 7 -4.73 -2.64 -3.18
CA VAL A 7 -5.06 -1.43 -2.43
C VAL A 7 -4.32 -0.26 -3.03
N ALA A 8 -5.03 0.84 -3.26
CA ALA A 8 -4.48 2.09 -3.75
C ALA A 8 -4.94 3.27 -2.89
N GLY A 9 -4.29 4.41 -3.04
CA GLY A 9 -4.70 5.64 -2.40
C GLY A 9 -4.52 5.68 -0.88
N ILE A 10 -3.57 4.92 -0.30
CA ILE A 10 -3.29 4.99 1.15
C ILE A 10 -2.79 6.38 1.54
N HIS A 11 -2.09 7.07 0.65
CA HIS A 11 -1.64 8.45 0.81
C HIS A 11 -2.49 9.46 0.01
N GLY A 12 -3.75 9.10 -0.25
CA GLY A 12 -4.78 10.01 -0.80
C GLY A 12 -4.31 10.86 -1.98
N GLY A 13 -4.50 12.17 -1.87
CA GLY A 13 -4.14 13.12 -2.92
C GLY A 13 -2.63 13.34 -3.12
N TYR A 14 -1.78 12.91 -2.20
CA TYR A 14 -0.34 12.95 -2.40
C TYR A 14 0.13 11.94 -3.47
N GLU A 15 -0.53 10.77 -3.51
CA GLU A 15 -0.28 9.68 -4.47
C GLU A 15 -1.55 9.38 -5.27
N TRP A 16 -2.25 10.44 -5.72
CA TRP A 16 -3.54 10.38 -6.40
C TRP A 16 -3.52 9.49 -7.65
N ASN A 17 -2.37 9.43 -8.34
CA ASN A 17 -2.18 8.60 -9.53
C ASN A 17 -2.36 7.10 -9.25
N THR A 18 -2.15 6.63 -8.01
CA THR A 18 -2.44 5.25 -7.64
C THR A 18 -3.95 4.94 -7.61
N VAL A 19 -4.76 5.94 -7.24
CA VAL A 19 -6.24 5.85 -7.28
C VAL A 19 -6.71 5.75 -8.72
N ASP A 20 -6.17 6.57 -9.61
CA ASP A 20 -6.50 6.56 -11.03
C ASP A 20 -6.10 5.23 -11.67
N LEU A 21 -4.90 4.72 -11.40
CA LEU A 21 -4.48 3.39 -11.85
C LEU A 21 -5.48 2.30 -11.41
N ALA A 22 -5.95 2.34 -10.16
CA ALA A 22 -6.91 1.36 -9.68
C ALA A 22 -8.26 1.46 -10.40
N HIS A 23 -8.72 2.67 -10.72
CA HIS A 23 -9.94 2.87 -11.51
C HIS A 23 -9.78 2.41 -12.96
N GLU A 24 -8.65 2.69 -13.61
CA GLU A 24 -8.32 2.19 -14.94
C GLU A 24 -8.31 0.65 -14.96
N LEU A 25 -7.69 0.03 -13.97
CA LEU A 25 -7.68 -1.42 -13.81
C LEU A 25 -9.10 -1.99 -13.64
N ILE A 26 -9.93 -1.38 -12.80
CA ILE A 26 -11.32 -1.80 -12.59
C ILE A 26 -12.09 -1.75 -13.92
N GLU A 27 -11.96 -0.66 -14.67
CA GLU A 27 -12.67 -0.50 -15.94
C GLU A 27 -12.16 -1.51 -16.99
N MET A 28 -10.86 -1.71 -17.09
CA MET A 28 -10.26 -2.73 -17.96
C MET A 28 -10.78 -4.13 -17.64
N LEU A 29 -10.85 -4.51 -16.35
CA LEU A 29 -11.35 -5.81 -15.93
C LEU A 29 -12.86 -5.97 -16.13
N ARG A 30 -13.64 -4.90 -16.01
CA ARG A 30 -15.08 -4.92 -16.33
C ARG A 30 -15.31 -5.19 -17.81
N GLN A 31 -14.47 -4.64 -18.67
CA GLN A 31 -14.52 -4.88 -20.13
C GLN A 31 -13.96 -6.26 -20.51
N ASN A 32 -13.03 -6.80 -19.71
CA ASN A 32 -12.30 -8.04 -19.98
C ASN A 32 -12.31 -9.00 -18.76
N PRO A 33 -13.48 -9.47 -18.30
CA PRO A 33 -13.58 -10.27 -17.08
C PRO A 33 -12.82 -11.61 -17.16
N GLN A 34 -12.53 -12.11 -18.36
CA GLN A 34 -11.72 -13.31 -18.59
C GLN A 34 -10.24 -13.15 -18.19
N MET A 35 -9.77 -11.91 -17.94
CA MET A 35 -8.43 -11.66 -17.42
C MET A 35 -8.25 -12.11 -15.98
N ILE A 36 -9.36 -12.26 -15.22
CA ILE A 36 -9.31 -12.86 -13.90
C ILE A 36 -9.44 -14.39 -14.08
N PRO A 37 -8.39 -15.17 -13.78
CA PRO A 37 -8.43 -16.61 -13.97
C PRO A 37 -9.52 -17.28 -13.13
N ALA A 38 -10.08 -18.38 -13.64
CA ALA A 38 -11.05 -19.16 -12.87
C ALA A 38 -10.46 -19.62 -11.53
N GLY A 39 -11.25 -19.53 -10.46
CA GLY A 39 -10.83 -19.88 -9.11
C GLY A 39 -10.09 -18.77 -8.35
N ILE A 40 -9.91 -17.59 -8.95
CA ILE A 40 -9.39 -16.41 -8.26
C ILE A 40 -10.53 -15.45 -7.91
N THR A 41 -10.50 -14.94 -6.68
CA THR A 41 -11.28 -13.77 -6.26
C THR A 41 -10.31 -12.59 -6.12
N LEU A 42 -10.54 -11.53 -6.86
CA LEU A 42 -9.75 -10.30 -6.79
C LEU A 42 -10.58 -9.20 -6.10
N TYR A 43 -10.07 -8.70 -5.00
CA TYR A 43 -10.57 -7.48 -4.33
C TYR A 43 -9.74 -6.29 -4.80
N ILE A 44 -10.38 -5.18 -5.10
CA ILE A 44 -9.71 -3.91 -5.42
C ILE A 44 -10.31 -2.81 -4.55
N LEU A 45 -9.47 -2.17 -3.74
CA LEU A 45 -9.80 -0.99 -2.97
C LEU A 45 -9.13 0.22 -3.64
N PRO A 46 -9.87 1.02 -4.43
CA PRO A 46 -9.26 2.05 -5.26
C PRO A 46 -8.82 3.29 -4.47
N SER A 47 -9.47 3.60 -3.35
CA SER A 47 -9.14 4.76 -2.53
C SER A 47 -9.26 4.39 -1.05
N PHE A 48 -8.12 4.18 -0.40
CA PHE A 48 -8.08 3.84 1.03
C PHE A 48 -8.19 5.07 1.93
N ASN A 49 -7.69 6.21 1.47
CA ASN A 49 -7.76 7.51 2.15
C ASN A 49 -8.63 8.49 1.34
N PRO A 50 -9.96 8.37 1.41
CA PRO A 50 -10.85 9.22 0.63
C PRO A 50 -10.80 10.68 1.05
N ASP A 51 -10.58 10.97 2.32
CA ASP A 51 -10.49 12.34 2.83
C ASP A 51 -9.22 13.03 2.34
N GLY A 52 -8.08 12.36 2.41
CA GLY A 52 -6.83 12.86 1.83
C GLY A 52 -6.91 13.04 0.31
N TYR A 53 -7.61 12.15 -0.39
CA TYR A 53 -7.84 12.28 -1.82
C TYR A 53 -8.73 13.47 -2.17
N ALA A 54 -9.76 13.73 -1.36
CA ALA A 54 -10.67 14.86 -1.57
C ALA A 54 -10.10 16.22 -1.12
N ALA A 55 -9.13 16.21 -0.19
CA ALA A 55 -8.63 17.44 0.42
C ALA A 55 -7.73 18.23 -0.53
N GLU A 56 -6.69 17.62 -1.09
CA GLU A 56 -5.73 18.33 -1.93
C GLU A 56 -4.76 17.38 -2.62
N PHE A 57 -4.35 17.72 -3.85
CA PHE A 57 -3.21 17.09 -4.49
C PHE A 57 -1.90 17.65 -3.92
N GLY A 58 -1.00 16.77 -3.46
CA GLY A 58 0.27 17.12 -2.87
C GLY A 58 0.41 16.69 -1.40
N ALA A 59 1.38 17.26 -0.71
CA ALA A 59 1.82 16.80 0.60
C ALA A 59 0.70 16.77 1.68
N SER A 60 -0.21 17.73 1.65
CA SER A 60 -1.37 17.80 2.56
C SER A 60 -2.36 16.67 2.35
N GLY A 61 -2.49 16.16 1.13
CA GLY A 61 -3.34 15.03 0.80
C GLY A 61 -2.81 13.67 1.24
N ARG A 62 -1.60 13.60 1.82
CA ARG A 62 -1.02 12.36 2.33
C ARG A 62 -1.75 11.81 3.54
N LEU A 63 -2.16 12.69 4.45
CA LEU A 63 -2.76 12.32 5.73
C LEU A 63 -4.28 12.17 5.59
N ASN A 64 -4.89 11.40 6.51
CA ASN A 64 -6.36 11.34 6.61
C ASN A 64 -6.93 12.61 7.29
N ALA A 65 -8.24 12.65 7.50
CA ALA A 65 -8.92 13.79 8.13
C ALA A 65 -8.42 14.10 9.55
N ASN A 66 -7.88 13.12 10.26
CA ASN A 66 -7.31 13.28 11.60
C ASN A 66 -5.84 13.70 11.58
N GLY A 67 -5.25 13.89 10.41
CA GLY A 67 -3.84 14.24 10.27
C GLY A 67 -2.88 13.05 10.49
N VAL A 68 -3.34 11.83 10.29
CA VAL A 68 -2.56 10.60 10.48
C VAL A 68 -2.14 10.00 9.14
N ASP A 69 -0.89 9.55 9.06
CA ASP A 69 -0.41 8.72 7.95
C ASP A 69 -0.92 7.29 8.12
N LEU A 70 -1.85 6.89 7.26
CA LEU A 70 -2.49 5.58 7.31
C LEU A 70 -1.50 4.42 7.08
N ASN A 71 -0.34 4.68 6.47
CA ASN A 71 0.73 3.69 6.33
C ASN A 71 1.73 3.72 7.51
N ARG A 72 1.32 4.30 8.64
CA ARG A 72 2.04 4.28 9.92
C ARG A 72 1.15 3.85 11.08
N ASN A 73 -0.13 3.56 10.82
CA ASN A 73 -1.14 3.32 11.86
C ASN A 73 -1.50 1.83 12.05
N TRP A 74 -0.74 0.91 11.47
CA TRP A 74 -0.98 -0.53 11.57
C TRP A 74 -0.25 -1.15 12.77
N ASP A 75 -0.84 -2.18 13.37
CA ASP A 75 -0.21 -2.95 14.48
C ASP A 75 0.84 -3.93 13.93
N ALA A 76 1.90 -3.35 13.36
CA ALA A 76 3.07 -4.04 12.86
C ALA A 76 4.30 -3.21 13.21
N TYR A 77 5.01 -3.60 14.24
CA TYR A 77 6.17 -2.85 14.74
C TYR A 77 5.88 -1.37 15.01
N TRP A 78 4.64 -1.05 15.33
CA TRP A 78 4.17 0.32 15.45
C TRP A 78 4.97 1.12 16.48
N SER A 79 5.21 2.38 16.17
CA SER A 79 5.82 3.35 17.07
C SER A 79 5.21 4.73 16.84
N PRO A 80 4.91 5.49 17.90
CA PRO A 80 4.42 6.87 17.75
C PRO A 80 5.47 7.79 17.15
N THR A 81 6.74 7.41 17.25
CA THR A 81 7.90 8.16 16.74
C THR A 81 8.91 7.22 16.12
N TRP A 82 9.67 7.70 15.17
CA TRP A 82 10.79 6.96 14.58
C TRP A 82 12.02 7.85 14.47
N SER A 83 13.19 7.23 14.65
CA SER A 83 14.48 7.91 14.79
C SER A 83 15.21 8.15 13.46
N GLY A 84 14.53 8.25 12.37
CA GLY A 84 15.15 8.43 11.06
C GLY A 84 15.27 9.91 10.66
N VAL A 85 16.40 10.53 10.94
CA VAL A 85 16.63 11.95 10.61
C VAL A 85 16.54 12.25 9.09
N ALA A 86 16.68 11.26 8.23
CA ALA A 86 16.75 11.47 6.78
C ALA A 86 15.43 11.19 6.04
N CYS A 87 14.54 10.37 6.58
CA CYS A 87 13.48 9.72 5.80
C CYS A 87 12.15 10.48 5.79
N TRP A 88 11.88 11.36 6.76
CA TRP A 88 10.57 12.02 6.93
C TRP A 88 10.66 13.51 7.27
N ASN A 89 11.84 14.12 7.13
CA ASN A 89 12.04 15.53 7.47
C ASN A 89 11.28 16.53 6.58
N ARG A 90 10.57 16.05 5.56
CA ARG A 90 9.89 16.92 4.59
C ARG A 90 8.41 17.06 4.82
N LEU A 91 7.81 16.16 5.61
CA LEU A 91 6.36 16.13 5.87
C LEU A 91 6.13 15.83 7.35
N PRO A 92 5.23 16.59 8.02
CA PRO A 92 4.77 16.23 9.35
C PRO A 92 3.94 14.95 9.23
N VAL A 93 4.52 13.82 9.60
CA VAL A 93 3.85 12.52 9.56
C VAL A 93 3.59 12.08 10.99
N THR A 94 2.37 11.65 11.30
CA THR A 94 1.98 11.08 12.59
C THR A 94 1.50 9.65 12.41
N ALA A 95 1.76 8.80 13.41
CA ALA A 95 1.33 7.41 13.41
C ALA A 95 -0.04 7.18 14.08
N GLY A 96 -0.71 8.26 14.51
CA GLY A 96 -1.91 8.19 15.35
C GLY A 96 -1.57 8.01 16.84
N GLU A 97 -2.59 7.96 17.69
CA GLU A 97 -2.40 7.81 19.14
C GLU A 97 -1.98 6.38 19.53
N PHE A 98 -2.46 5.39 18.79
CA PHE A 98 -2.17 3.97 18.98
C PHE A 98 -2.39 3.22 17.64
N PRO A 99 -1.91 1.97 17.50
CA PRO A 99 -2.16 1.18 16.30
C PRO A 99 -3.66 1.03 16.07
N PHE A 100 -4.09 1.21 14.83
CA PHE A 100 -5.51 1.22 14.46
C PHE A 100 -6.34 2.31 15.17
N SER A 101 -5.75 3.47 15.49
CA SER A 101 -6.53 4.61 15.94
C SER A 101 -7.49 5.13 14.88
N GLU A 102 -7.20 4.90 13.60
CA GLU A 102 -7.93 5.48 12.48
C GLU A 102 -9.04 4.56 11.95
N PRO A 103 -10.20 5.13 11.60
CA PRO A 103 -11.34 4.35 11.12
C PRO A 103 -11.04 3.57 9.84
N GLU A 104 -10.20 4.09 8.96
CA GLU A 104 -9.82 3.44 7.71
C GLU A 104 -8.99 2.17 7.98
N THR A 105 -8.00 2.24 8.87
CA THR A 105 -7.18 1.09 9.23
C THR A 105 -7.98 0.05 9.99
N GLN A 106 -8.91 0.47 10.87
CA GLN A 106 -9.86 -0.42 11.54
C GLN A 106 -10.75 -1.14 10.52
N ALA A 107 -11.32 -0.42 9.56
CA ALA A 107 -12.24 -1.00 8.58
C ALA A 107 -11.55 -2.03 7.69
N LEU A 108 -10.36 -1.70 7.14
CA LEU A 108 -9.65 -2.61 6.26
C LEU A 108 -9.09 -3.82 7.03
N SER A 109 -8.58 -3.62 8.25
CA SER A 109 -8.11 -4.74 9.08
C SER A 109 -9.25 -5.69 9.43
N ALA A 110 -10.42 -5.16 9.83
CA ALA A 110 -11.61 -5.97 10.11
C ALA A 110 -12.07 -6.76 8.87
N PHE A 111 -12.05 -6.13 7.69
CA PHE A 111 -12.36 -6.81 6.43
C PHE A 111 -11.40 -7.96 6.16
N LEU A 112 -10.08 -7.73 6.26
CA LEU A 112 -9.06 -8.74 5.97
C LEU A 112 -9.03 -9.89 6.98
N LEU A 113 -9.38 -9.64 8.24
CA LEU A 113 -9.51 -10.70 9.24
C LEU A 113 -10.70 -11.65 8.93
N VAL A 114 -11.77 -11.14 8.33
CA VAL A 114 -12.94 -11.95 7.90
C VAL A 114 -12.71 -12.55 6.51
N HIS A 115 -12.00 -11.85 5.66
CA HIS A 115 -11.72 -12.23 4.27
C HIS A 115 -10.21 -12.29 4.02
N PRO A 116 -9.48 -13.23 4.65
CA PRO A 116 -8.03 -13.32 4.45
C PRO A 116 -7.69 -13.52 2.98
N VAL A 117 -6.62 -12.88 2.54
CA VAL A 117 -6.13 -12.94 1.16
C VAL A 117 -4.76 -13.61 1.11
N ASP A 118 -4.51 -14.39 0.04
CA ASP A 118 -3.25 -15.11 -0.13
C ASP A 118 -2.12 -14.19 -0.60
N ALA A 119 -2.47 -13.15 -1.38
CA ALA A 119 -1.51 -12.16 -1.86
C ALA A 119 -2.12 -10.76 -1.93
N LEU A 120 -1.30 -9.74 -1.66
CA LEU A 120 -1.69 -8.35 -1.58
C LEU A 120 -0.66 -7.44 -2.24
N ILE A 121 -1.14 -6.47 -3.02
CA ILE A 121 -0.36 -5.36 -3.56
C ILE A 121 -0.91 -4.06 -3.00
N SER A 122 -0.03 -3.24 -2.40
CA SER A 122 -0.30 -1.85 -2.07
C SER A 122 0.42 -0.94 -3.06
N TYR A 123 -0.34 -0.16 -3.85
CA TYR A 123 0.25 0.81 -4.77
C TYR A 123 0.57 2.12 -4.07
N HIS A 124 1.76 2.62 -4.35
CA HIS A 124 2.32 3.89 -3.89
C HIS A 124 3.01 4.63 -5.06
N SER A 125 3.50 5.82 -4.81
CA SER A 125 4.41 6.59 -5.66
C SER A 125 5.25 7.58 -4.81
N ALA A 126 6.51 7.86 -5.07
CA ALA A 126 7.34 7.34 -6.15
C ALA A 126 8.74 6.99 -5.57
N ALA A 127 8.80 5.99 -4.70
CA ALA A 127 10.07 5.57 -4.09
C ALA A 127 10.87 4.56 -4.95
N LEU A 128 10.38 4.25 -6.16
CA LEU A 128 11.01 3.46 -7.20
C LEU A 128 11.29 2.00 -6.82
N GLY A 129 10.42 1.11 -7.25
CA GLY A 129 10.62 -0.34 -7.16
C GLY A 129 9.54 -1.06 -6.37
N ILE A 130 9.83 -2.31 -6.02
CA ILE A 130 8.93 -3.19 -5.29
C ILE A 130 9.53 -3.49 -3.92
N PHE A 131 8.75 -3.28 -2.85
CA PHE A 131 9.14 -3.55 -1.48
C PHE A 131 8.38 -4.76 -0.96
N SER A 132 9.09 -5.75 -0.40
CA SER A 132 8.52 -7.02 0.10
C SER A 132 8.40 -7.07 1.63
N GLY A 133 8.01 -5.97 2.25
CA GLY A 133 7.99 -5.76 3.69
C GLY A 133 9.17 -4.91 4.17
N GLY A 134 9.03 -4.33 5.35
CA GLY A 134 10.05 -3.46 5.93
C GLY A 134 10.93 -4.19 6.93
N LYS A 135 10.33 -4.85 7.92
CA LYS A 135 11.07 -5.48 9.04
C LYS A 135 11.01 -7.00 9.03
N THR A 136 10.12 -7.60 8.27
CA THR A 136 9.94 -9.05 8.25
C THR A 136 10.47 -9.64 6.96
N ASP A 137 11.48 -10.47 7.06
CA ASP A 137 11.94 -11.30 5.95
C ASP A 137 10.88 -12.37 5.67
N ASP A 138 10.02 -12.15 4.69
CA ASP A 138 9.01 -13.10 4.28
C ASP A 138 9.31 -13.68 2.89
N PRO A 139 9.65 -14.98 2.80
CA PRO A 139 9.99 -15.61 1.53
C PRO A 139 8.85 -15.57 0.50
N ALA A 140 7.59 -15.60 0.92
CA ALA A 140 6.44 -15.53 0.02
C ALA A 140 6.31 -14.14 -0.61
N SER A 141 6.45 -13.09 0.18
CA SER A 141 6.46 -11.69 -0.30
C SER A 141 7.66 -11.41 -1.20
N GLN A 142 8.84 -11.93 -0.87
CA GLN A 142 10.02 -11.82 -1.73
C GLN A 142 9.83 -12.55 -3.07
N HIS A 143 9.18 -13.73 -3.05
CA HIS A 143 8.86 -14.46 -4.29
C HIS A 143 7.86 -13.66 -5.14
N LEU A 144 6.81 -13.10 -4.51
CA LEU A 144 5.84 -12.24 -5.16
C LEU A 144 6.53 -11.02 -5.80
N ALA A 145 7.40 -10.34 -5.06
CA ALA A 145 8.15 -9.18 -5.55
C ALA A 145 9.01 -9.51 -6.76
N ARG A 146 9.77 -10.61 -6.72
CA ARG A 146 10.56 -11.08 -7.88
C ARG A 146 9.71 -11.38 -9.10
N THR A 147 8.57 -12.03 -8.89
CA THR A 147 7.65 -12.39 -9.97
C THR A 147 7.06 -11.14 -10.62
N LEU A 148 6.62 -10.17 -9.80
CA LEU A 148 6.08 -8.91 -10.29
C LEU A 148 7.14 -8.07 -11.00
N SER A 149 8.36 -7.99 -10.46
CA SER A 149 9.48 -7.29 -11.09
C SER A 149 9.79 -7.85 -12.49
N ALA A 150 9.78 -9.17 -12.64
CA ALA A 150 10.07 -9.84 -13.92
C ALA A 150 9.04 -9.50 -15.02
N VAL A 151 7.78 -9.19 -14.66
CA VAL A 151 6.72 -8.93 -15.63
C VAL A 151 6.43 -7.45 -15.80
N SER A 152 6.68 -6.62 -14.78
CA SER A 152 6.38 -5.18 -14.82
C SER A 152 7.60 -4.32 -15.17
N GLY A 153 8.81 -4.81 -14.94
CA GLY A 153 10.04 -4.03 -15.08
C GLY A 153 10.37 -3.12 -13.89
N TYR A 154 9.52 -3.04 -12.86
CA TYR A 154 9.88 -2.33 -11.63
C TYR A 154 11.05 -3.02 -10.93
N ALA A 155 11.98 -2.23 -10.40
CA ALA A 155 13.18 -2.76 -9.75
C ALA A 155 12.85 -3.59 -8.49
N TYR A 156 13.53 -4.74 -8.36
CA TYR A 156 13.58 -5.51 -7.13
C TYR A 156 14.97 -6.16 -6.98
N PRO A 157 15.65 -6.05 -5.84
CA PRO A 157 15.26 -5.25 -4.67
C PRO A 157 15.21 -3.74 -4.99
N PRO A 158 14.41 -2.98 -4.24
CA PRO A 158 14.35 -1.53 -4.39
C PRO A 158 15.64 -0.88 -3.89
N ILE A 159 15.80 0.42 -4.15
CA ILE A 159 16.90 1.20 -3.58
C ILE A 159 16.67 1.31 -2.08
N ASP A 160 17.66 0.89 -1.28
CA ASP A 160 17.65 1.06 0.16
C ASP A 160 18.13 2.48 0.51
N TYR A 161 17.24 3.28 1.06
CA TYR A 161 17.55 4.62 1.54
C TYR A 161 17.98 4.66 3.02
N GLY A 162 18.12 3.49 3.66
CA GLY A 162 18.48 3.36 5.08
C GLY A 162 17.40 3.87 6.03
N CYS A 163 16.14 3.86 5.60
CA CYS A 163 15.02 4.34 6.38
C CYS A 163 14.34 3.22 7.17
N GLU A 164 14.15 3.43 8.47
CA GLU A 164 13.30 2.53 9.26
C GLU A 164 11.84 2.98 9.18
N TYR A 165 10.99 2.09 8.71
CA TYR A 165 9.54 2.29 8.68
C TYR A 165 8.86 1.41 9.73
N THR A 166 7.80 1.94 10.35
CA THR A 166 7.00 1.24 11.37
C THR A 166 5.53 1.44 11.08
N GLY A 167 4.68 0.52 11.55
CA GLY A 167 3.24 0.62 11.38
C GLY A 167 2.78 0.59 9.93
N GLN A 168 3.49 -0.14 9.06
CA GLN A 168 3.14 -0.24 7.64
C GLN A 168 2.07 -1.30 7.39
N PHE A 169 1.23 -1.03 6.39
CA PHE A 169 0.17 -1.94 5.97
C PHE A 169 0.69 -3.31 5.52
N ILE A 170 1.73 -3.32 4.66
CA ILE A 170 2.25 -4.59 4.14
C ILE A 170 2.91 -5.45 5.22
N ASP A 171 3.59 -4.85 6.19
CA ASP A 171 4.17 -5.59 7.32
C ASP A 171 3.06 -6.25 8.15
N TRP A 172 1.96 -5.54 8.42
CA TRP A 172 0.81 -6.12 9.10
C TRP A 172 0.17 -7.25 8.28
N ALA A 173 -0.01 -7.08 6.97
CA ALA A 173 -0.57 -8.12 6.11
C ALA A 173 0.29 -9.39 6.09
N ILE A 174 1.62 -9.24 6.09
CA ILE A 174 2.58 -10.36 6.22
C ILE A 174 2.39 -11.07 7.56
N LEU A 175 2.27 -10.34 8.65
CA LEU A 175 2.02 -10.92 9.98
C LEU A 175 0.67 -11.67 10.06
N GLN A 176 -0.31 -11.32 9.20
CA GLN A 176 -1.56 -12.07 9.04
C GLN A 176 -1.44 -13.26 8.07
N GLY A 177 -0.28 -13.50 7.47
CA GLY A 177 0.00 -14.65 6.60
C GLY A 177 -0.22 -14.40 5.09
N SER A 178 -0.43 -13.15 4.68
CA SER A 178 -0.50 -12.79 3.26
C SER A 178 0.90 -12.57 2.68
N ALA A 179 1.17 -13.02 1.45
CA ALA A 179 2.29 -12.50 0.69
C ALA A 179 1.98 -11.06 0.26
N ALA A 180 2.70 -10.06 0.79
CA ALA A 180 2.37 -8.66 0.57
C ALA A 180 3.55 -7.85 0.05
N VAL A 181 3.27 -6.93 -0.88
CA VAL A 181 4.27 -6.03 -1.46
C VAL A 181 3.71 -4.62 -1.62
N THR A 182 4.59 -3.64 -1.53
CA THR A 182 4.36 -2.29 -2.06
C THR A 182 4.96 -2.19 -3.45
N ILE A 183 4.23 -1.63 -4.40
CA ILE A 183 4.74 -1.22 -5.71
C ILE A 183 4.71 0.31 -5.76
N GLU A 184 5.85 0.89 -6.06
CA GLU A 184 6.02 2.33 -6.22
C GLU A 184 5.99 2.70 -7.70
N LEU A 185 4.99 3.45 -8.13
CA LEU A 185 4.92 4.00 -9.47
C LEU A 185 6.12 4.92 -9.74
N THR A 186 6.41 5.16 -11.01
CA THR A 186 7.64 5.88 -11.42
C THR A 186 7.67 7.35 -11.03
N ASN A 187 6.50 7.95 -10.87
CA ASN A 187 6.35 9.35 -10.44
C ASN A 187 4.98 9.59 -9.79
N HIS A 188 4.70 10.82 -9.37
CA HIS A 188 3.42 11.20 -8.72
C HIS A 188 2.34 11.67 -9.71
N THR A 189 2.54 11.57 -11.01
CA THR A 189 1.66 12.16 -12.02
C THR A 189 1.14 11.19 -13.05
N ASP A 190 1.83 10.07 -13.28
CA ASP A 190 1.47 9.05 -14.25
C ASP A 190 0.98 7.78 -13.55
N THR A 191 0.09 7.05 -14.18
CA THR A 191 -0.42 5.76 -13.67
C THR A 191 0.47 4.58 -14.05
N ASP A 192 1.47 4.79 -14.92
CA ASP A 192 2.32 3.74 -15.51
C ASP A 192 1.53 2.66 -16.27
N TYR A 193 0.29 3.01 -16.71
CA TYR A 193 -0.66 2.13 -17.38
C TYR A 193 -0.39 2.02 -18.89
#